data_50e5b243de0ed3ce67dfb79d5fd67ad3
#
_entry.id   50e5b243de0ed3ce67dfb79d5fd67ad3
#
_cell.length_a   1.000
_cell.length_b   1.000
_cell.length_c   1.000
_cell.angle_alpha   90.00
_cell.angle_beta   90.00
_cell.angle_gamma   90.00
#
_symmetry.space_group_name_H-M   'P 1'
#
loop_
_entity.id
_entity.type
_entity.pdbx_description
1 polymer ?
#
loop_
_entity_poly.entity_id
_entity_poly.type
_entity_poly.pdbx_seq_one_letter_code
_entity_poly.pdbx_strand_id
1 'polypeptide(L)'
;MLFEIDNREPATIKEYFNNSKSYECSLKNLDQGDFIIRDCNQNILLLVERKTIEDLLASVKDNRYTEQSVRYSKLNISNSKIYYIIEGNINRYFPNSTEYKTYYSCIYSLSFKKGFSVLLSNDIPGTINIIEQFLSRINKDIDKITKSNPISDSIESNESNESNENNKSKEKEEISSVSLIKKQNITPQNIDSYMLNLVPGIGISTATEILKYFDGKIYNLMKIFESNESNECNECNGKMVLNDIKINNRKISKKILENINNYLKKN
;
A
#
# COMPACT_ATOMS: atom_id res chain seq x y z
N MET A 1 -8.16 -15.36 -1.98
CA MET A 1 -8.90 -14.14 -1.65
C MET A 1 -10.35 -14.32 -2.09
N LEU A 2 -11.31 -14.11 -1.21
CA LEU A 2 -12.75 -14.18 -1.48
C LEU A 2 -13.33 -12.76 -1.54
N PHE A 3 -14.10 -12.47 -2.58
CA PHE A 3 -14.82 -11.22 -2.75
C PHE A 3 -16.33 -11.46 -2.64
N GLU A 4 -16.98 -10.85 -1.66
CA GLU A 4 -18.42 -10.99 -1.39
C GLU A 4 -19.13 -9.68 -1.77
N ILE A 5 -20.25 -9.81 -2.47
CA ILE A 5 -21.11 -8.70 -2.91
C ILE A 5 -22.50 -8.91 -2.35
N ASP A 6 -23.11 -7.84 -1.83
CA ASP A 6 -24.48 -7.90 -1.36
C ASP A 6 -25.47 -8.09 -2.55
N ASN A 7 -26.44 -8.97 -2.35
CA ASN A 7 -27.48 -9.25 -3.34
C ASN A 7 -28.34 -8.03 -3.69
N ARG A 8 -28.38 -7.01 -2.81
CA ARG A 8 -29.15 -5.77 -3.00
C ARG A 8 -28.46 -4.79 -3.94
N GLU A 9 -27.17 -5.00 -4.23
CA GLU A 9 -26.43 -4.13 -5.17
C GLU A 9 -26.98 -4.21 -6.59
N PRO A 10 -26.79 -3.14 -7.39
CA PRO A 10 -27.26 -3.09 -8.79
C PRO A 10 -26.79 -4.28 -9.63
N ALA A 11 -27.66 -4.76 -10.50
CA ALA A 11 -27.35 -5.88 -11.41
C ALA A 11 -26.07 -5.64 -12.21
N THR A 12 -25.84 -4.42 -12.68
CA THR A 12 -24.66 -4.02 -13.44
C THR A 12 -23.35 -4.31 -12.68
N ILE A 13 -23.31 -4.02 -11.37
CA ILE A 13 -22.14 -4.30 -10.52
C ILE A 13 -21.95 -5.81 -10.36
N LYS A 14 -23.03 -6.52 -10.03
CA LYS A 14 -23.00 -7.97 -9.81
C LYS A 14 -22.57 -8.73 -11.07
N GLU A 15 -23.10 -8.37 -12.22
CA GLU A 15 -22.76 -8.99 -13.51
C GLU A 15 -21.31 -8.73 -13.89
N TYR A 16 -20.79 -7.51 -13.66
CA TYR A 16 -19.41 -7.17 -13.95
C TYR A 16 -18.45 -8.08 -13.19
N PHE A 17 -18.61 -8.18 -11.88
CA PHE A 17 -17.69 -8.96 -11.03
C PHE A 17 -17.90 -10.46 -11.16
N ASN A 18 -19.13 -10.92 -11.40
CA ASN A 18 -19.44 -12.34 -11.61
C ASN A 18 -18.81 -12.89 -12.89
N ASN A 19 -18.68 -12.04 -13.92
CA ASN A 19 -18.04 -12.39 -15.19
C ASN A 19 -16.51 -12.28 -15.14
N SER A 20 -15.96 -11.70 -14.09
CA SER A 20 -14.51 -11.61 -13.91
C SER A 20 -13.93 -12.96 -13.50
N LYS A 21 -12.91 -13.42 -14.25
CA LYS A 21 -12.15 -14.64 -13.91
C LYS A 21 -10.99 -14.39 -12.95
N SER A 22 -10.80 -13.15 -12.52
CA SER A 22 -9.62 -12.74 -11.76
C SER A 22 -9.76 -12.96 -10.26
N TYR A 23 -10.99 -13.12 -9.76
CA TYR A 23 -11.29 -13.28 -8.33
C TYR A 23 -12.40 -14.29 -8.12
N GLU A 24 -12.39 -14.98 -7.00
CA GLU A 24 -13.53 -15.75 -6.52
C GLU A 24 -14.58 -14.77 -6.00
N CYS A 25 -15.70 -14.62 -6.73
CA CYS A 25 -16.80 -13.74 -6.38
C CYS A 25 -17.99 -14.56 -5.83
N SER A 26 -18.60 -14.06 -4.77
CA SER A 26 -19.77 -14.68 -4.13
C SER A 26 -20.85 -13.64 -3.87
N LEU A 27 -22.07 -13.90 -4.35
CA LEU A 27 -23.25 -13.08 -4.07
C LEU A 27 -23.93 -13.58 -2.79
N LYS A 28 -24.14 -12.71 -1.80
CA LYS A 28 -24.72 -13.03 -0.50
C LYS A 28 -25.62 -11.91 -0.01
N ASN A 29 -26.48 -12.22 0.94
CA ASN A 29 -27.12 -11.20 1.75
C ASN A 29 -26.15 -10.86 2.90
N LEU A 30 -25.47 -9.72 2.79
CA LEU A 30 -24.52 -9.29 3.78
C LEU A 30 -25.23 -8.58 4.94
N ASP A 31 -24.86 -8.93 6.17
CA ASP A 31 -25.36 -8.24 7.36
C ASP A 31 -24.75 -6.84 7.49
N GLN A 32 -23.58 -6.64 6.87
CA GLN A 32 -22.81 -5.42 7.00
C GLN A 32 -22.02 -5.13 5.73
N GLY A 33 -22.07 -3.86 5.28
CA GLY A 33 -21.42 -3.43 4.04
C GLY A 33 -22.08 -3.97 2.79
N ASP A 34 -21.65 -3.47 1.66
CA ASP A 34 -22.15 -3.90 0.35
C ASP A 34 -21.11 -4.74 -0.37
N PHE A 35 -19.83 -4.60 0.01
CA PHE A 35 -18.73 -5.43 -0.49
C PHE A 35 -17.78 -5.78 0.64
N ILE A 36 -17.36 -7.04 0.69
CA ILE A 36 -16.36 -7.52 1.65
C ILE A 36 -15.26 -8.29 0.92
N ILE A 37 -14.02 -7.97 1.22
CA ILE A 37 -12.85 -8.72 0.76
C ILE A 37 -12.29 -9.49 1.96
N ARG A 38 -12.11 -10.83 1.80
CA ARG A 38 -11.57 -11.70 2.84
C ARG A 38 -10.30 -12.40 2.38
N ASP A 39 -9.45 -12.72 3.34
CA ASP A 39 -8.31 -13.60 3.14
C ASP A 39 -8.74 -15.09 3.10
N CYS A 40 -7.76 -15.98 2.94
CA CYS A 40 -7.99 -17.43 2.99
C CYS A 40 -8.48 -17.96 4.37
N ASN A 41 -8.22 -17.19 5.43
CA ASN A 41 -8.63 -17.50 6.80
C ASN A 41 -9.98 -16.86 7.17
N GLN A 42 -10.72 -16.32 6.20
CA GLN A 42 -12.00 -15.63 6.38
C GLN A 42 -11.92 -14.30 7.14
N ASN A 43 -10.72 -13.76 7.41
CA ASN A 43 -10.60 -12.45 8.03
C ASN A 43 -10.98 -11.35 7.03
N ILE A 44 -11.65 -10.30 7.51
CA ILE A 44 -12.01 -9.14 6.70
C ILE A 44 -10.75 -8.31 6.46
N LEU A 45 -10.33 -8.23 5.20
CA LEU A 45 -9.27 -7.34 4.72
C LEU A 45 -9.80 -5.94 4.44
N LEU A 46 -11.01 -5.87 3.87
CA LEU A 46 -11.67 -4.62 3.50
C LEU A 46 -13.20 -4.80 3.59
N LEU A 47 -13.88 -3.81 4.16
CA LEU A 47 -15.32 -3.67 4.14
C LEU A 47 -15.66 -2.36 3.42
N VAL A 48 -16.55 -2.43 2.44
CA VAL A 48 -16.98 -1.25 1.66
C VAL A 48 -18.50 -1.08 1.80
N GLU A 49 -18.91 0.12 2.11
CA GLU A 49 -20.28 0.60 2.05
C GLU A 49 -20.41 1.54 0.85
N ARG A 50 -21.28 1.22 -0.11
CA ARG A 50 -21.65 2.08 -1.22
C ARG A 50 -22.91 2.86 -0.86
N LYS A 51 -22.90 4.15 -1.12
CA LYS A 51 -24.08 4.97 -0.83
C LYS A 51 -24.19 6.11 -1.85
N THR A 52 -25.32 6.22 -2.53
CA THR A 52 -25.57 7.40 -3.37
C THR A 52 -25.68 8.66 -2.53
N ILE A 53 -25.43 9.82 -3.11
CA ILE A 53 -25.60 11.10 -2.38
C ILE A 53 -27.03 11.23 -1.87
N GLU A 54 -28.02 10.86 -2.70
CA GLU A 54 -29.44 10.89 -2.35
C GLU A 54 -29.74 10.01 -1.14
N ASP A 55 -29.23 8.76 -1.12
CA ASP A 55 -29.41 7.81 -0.01
C ASP A 55 -28.67 8.26 1.24
N LEU A 56 -27.50 8.89 1.09
CA LEU A 56 -26.76 9.46 2.20
C LEU A 56 -27.60 10.56 2.88
N LEU A 57 -28.11 11.51 2.11
CA LEU A 57 -28.93 12.61 2.61
C LEU A 57 -30.24 12.13 3.24
N ALA A 58 -30.89 11.14 2.61
CA ALA A 58 -32.10 10.51 3.17
C ALA A 58 -31.78 9.78 4.48
N SER A 59 -30.69 9.03 4.53
CA SER A 59 -30.31 8.27 5.74
C SER A 59 -29.98 9.15 6.96
N VAL A 60 -29.52 10.38 6.72
CA VAL A 60 -29.31 11.37 7.79
C VAL A 60 -30.66 11.82 8.39
N LYS A 61 -31.65 12.10 7.53
CA LYS A 61 -32.99 12.50 7.96
C LYS A 61 -33.68 11.42 8.79
N ASP A 62 -33.48 10.16 8.43
CA ASP A 62 -34.09 8.99 9.07
C ASP A 62 -33.23 8.40 10.21
N ASN A 63 -32.14 9.06 10.60
CA ASN A 63 -31.19 8.62 11.63
C ASN A 63 -30.46 7.28 11.33
N ARG A 64 -30.74 6.64 10.19
CA ARG A 64 -30.08 5.37 9.76
C ARG A 64 -28.58 5.53 9.56
N TYR A 65 -28.12 6.71 9.10
CA TYR A 65 -26.70 7.03 8.94
C TYR A 65 -25.91 6.86 10.26
N THR A 66 -26.47 7.40 11.36
CA THR A 66 -25.83 7.34 12.67
C THR A 66 -25.76 5.90 13.17
N GLU A 67 -26.86 5.17 13.11
CA GLU A 67 -26.94 3.78 13.56
C GLU A 67 -25.98 2.86 12.80
N GLN A 68 -25.94 2.98 11.47
CA GLN A 68 -25.06 2.19 10.61
C GLN A 68 -23.59 2.45 10.92
N SER A 69 -23.20 3.71 11.01
CA SER A 69 -21.82 4.08 11.26
C SER A 69 -21.32 3.71 12.67
N VAL A 70 -22.22 3.73 13.69
CA VAL A 70 -21.90 3.21 15.03
C VAL A 70 -21.76 1.70 15.01
N ARG A 71 -22.60 0.99 14.26
CA ARG A 71 -22.49 -0.47 14.08
C ARG A 71 -21.14 -0.87 13.48
N TYR A 72 -20.68 -0.14 12.44
CA TYR A 72 -19.37 -0.40 11.83
C TYR A 72 -18.20 -0.13 12.78
N SER A 73 -18.27 0.92 13.59
CA SER A 73 -17.22 1.20 14.59
C SER A 73 -17.10 0.14 15.69
N LYS A 74 -18.10 -0.74 15.84
CA LYS A 74 -18.09 -1.85 16.80
C LYS A 74 -17.59 -3.17 16.21
N LEU A 75 -17.27 -3.19 14.90
CA LEU A 75 -16.67 -4.36 14.27
C LEU A 75 -15.27 -4.60 14.80
N ASN A 76 -14.89 -5.86 14.93
CA ASN A 76 -13.53 -6.24 15.33
C ASN A 76 -12.56 -6.15 14.14
N ILE A 77 -12.56 -5.00 13.46
CA ILE A 77 -11.64 -4.65 12.39
C ILE A 77 -11.17 -3.22 12.59
N SER A 78 -9.98 -2.88 12.09
CA SER A 78 -9.52 -1.50 12.11
C SER A 78 -10.45 -0.59 11.31
N ASN A 79 -10.79 0.59 11.84
CA ASN A 79 -11.61 1.57 11.14
C ASN A 79 -11.00 1.99 9.79
N SER A 80 -9.68 1.91 9.64
CA SER A 80 -8.98 2.17 8.37
C SER A 80 -9.30 1.15 7.27
N LYS A 81 -9.85 -0.02 7.62
CA LYS A 81 -10.31 -1.06 6.70
C LYS A 81 -11.79 -0.90 6.30
N ILE A 82 -12.46 0.13 6.81
CA ILE A 82 -13.86 0.45 6.48
C ILE A 82 -13.88 1.62 5.51
N TYR A 83 -14.43 1.40 4.35
CA TYR A 83 -14.52 2.35 3.26
C TYR A 83 -15.97 2.70 2.94
N TYR A 84 -16.22 3.98 2.74
CA TYR A 84 -17.46 4.49 2.16
C TYR A 84 -17.17 4.95 0.74
N ILE A 85 -17.90 4.43 -0.23
CA ILE A 85 -17.93 4.97 -1.60
C ILE A 85 -19.19 5.80 -1.74
N ILE A 86 -19.04 7.12 -1.78
CA ILE A 86 -20.16 8.03 -2.00
C ILE A 86 -20.28 8.29 -3.50
N GLU A 87 -21.39 7.79 -4.07
CA GLU A 87 -21.64 7.83 -5.51
C GLU A 87 -22.58 8.96 -5.90
N GLY A 88 -22.20 9.76 -6.88
CA GLY A 88 -22.99 10.84 -7.44
C GLY A 88 -22.21 12.13 -7.60
N ASN A 89 -22.86 13.16 -8.14
CA ASN A 89 -22.27 14.47 -8.39
C ASN A 89 -22.85 15.51 -7.45
N ILE A 90 -22.05 15.95 -6.47
CA ILE A 90 -22.46 16.96 -5.49
C ILE A 90 -22.79 18.32 -6.16
N ASN A 91 -22.23 18.62 -7.33
CA ASN A 91 -22.48 19.87 -8.04
C ASN A 91 -23.90 20.00 -8.58
N ARG A 92 -24.74 18.96 -8.45
CA ARG A 92 -26.18 19.05 -8.71
C ARG A 92 -26.92 19.83 -7.62
N TYR A 93 -26.31 20.03 -6.46
CA TYR A 93 -26.87 20.77 -5.34
C TYR A 93 -26.30 22.18 -5.30
N PHE A 94 -27.17 23.16 -4.95
CA PHE A 94 -26.71 24.54 -4.83
C PHE A 94 -25.67 24.67 -3.71
N PRO A 95 -24.55 25.38 -3.94
CA PRO A 95 -23.60 25.69 -2.90
C PRO A 95 -24.30 26.31 -1.68
N ASN A 96 -23.90 25.89 -0.48
CA ASN A 96 -24.51 26.34 0.79
C ASN A 96 -25.95 25.92 1.04
N SER A 97 -26.60 25.14 0.18
CA SER A 97 -27.87 24.50 0.52
C SER A 97 -27.73 23.57 1.74
N THR A 98 -28.84 23.19 2.32
CA THR A 98 -28.87 22.24 3.45
C THR A 98 -28.26 20.89 3.04
N GLU A 99 -28.59 20.42 1.86
CA GLU A 99 -28.08 19.16 1.27
C GLU A 99 -26.57 19.23 1.11
N TYR A 100 -26.04 20.31 0.54
CA TYR A 100 -24.61 20.52 0.35
C TYR A 100 -23.85 20.51 1.68
N LYS A 101 -24.35 21.23 2.68
CA LYS A 101 -23.75 21.28 4.03
C LYS A 101 -23.83 19.92 4.72
N THR A 102 -24.96 19.23 4.60
CA THR A 102 -25.14 17.88 5.19
C THR A 102 -24.17 16.88 4.57
N TYR A 103 -24.00 16.90 3.25
CA TYR A 103 -23.06 16.03 2.55
C TYR A 103 -21.63 16.17 3.12
N TYR A 104 -21.09 17.39 3.18
CA TYR A 104 -19.74 17.61 3.71
C TYR A 104 -19.63 17.31 5.20
N SER A 105 -20.68 17.55 5.96
CA SER A 105 -20.75 17.16 7.38
C SER A 105 -20.67 15.64 7.57
N CYS A 106 -21.30 14.86 6.69
CA CYS A 106 -21.21 13.40 6.69
C CYS A 106 -19.78 12.95 6.37
N ILE A 107 -19.16 13.47 5.30
CA ILE A 107 -17.78 13.15 4.94
C ILE A 107 -16.83 13.46 6.10
N TYR A 108 -16.93 14.63 6.71
CA TYR A 108 -16.14 14.99 7.89
C TYR A 108 -16.37 14.01 9.05
N SER A 109 -17.61 13.64 9.32
CA SER A 109 -17.95 12.72 10.40
C SER A 109 -17.40 11.31 10.15
N LEU A 110 -17.51 10.78 8.92
CA LEU A 110 -16.99 9.46 8.57
C LEU A 110 -15.45 9.44 8.63
N SER A 111 -14.80 10.42 8.00
CA SER A 111 -13.34 10.44 7.88
C SER A 111 -12.68 10.87 9.20
N PHE A 112 -13.02 12.04 9.71
CA PHE A 112 -12.31 12.64 10.85
C PHE A 112 -12.72 12.05 12.19
N LYS A 113 -14.05 11.93 12.45
CA LYS A 113 -14.52 11.47 13.76
C LYS A 113 -14.45 9.95 13.92
N LYS A 114 -14.72 9.21 12.85
CA LYS A 114 -14.80 7.73 12.89
C LYS A 114 -13.57 7.04 12.34
N GLY A 115 -12.71 7.75 11.62
CA GLY A 115 -11.49 7.19 11.02
C GLY A 115 -11.76 6.22 9.88
N PHE A 116 -12.94 6.30 9.24
CA PHE A 116 -13.25 5.53 8.04
C PHE A 116 -12.63 6.22 6.81
N SER A 117 -12.33 5.45 5.78
CA SER A 117 -11.91 6.01 4.50
C SER A 117 -13.13 6.38 3.66
N VAL A 118 -13.12 7.56 3.03
CA VAL A 118 -14.21 7.99 2.14
C VAL A 118 -13.66 8.23 0.75
N LEU A 119 -14.26 7.58 -0.24
CA LEU A 119 -13.96 7.75 -1.65
C LEU A 119 -15.20 8.28 -2.37
N LEU A 120 -14.95 9.08 -3.40
CA LEU A 120 -16.00 9.67 -4.20
C LEU A 120 -16.02 9.01 -5.58
N SER A 121 -17.19 8.63 -6.03
CA SER A 121 -17.44 8.12 -7.38
C SER A 121 -18.51 8.95 -8.05
N ASN A 122 -18.40 9.18 -9.35
CA ASN A 122 -19.44 9.91 -10.09
C ASN A 122 -20.64 9.02 -10.42
N ASP A 123 -20.41 7.72 -10.61
CA ASP A 123 -21.38 6.77 -11.16
C ASP A 123 -20.99 5.31 -10.85
N ILE A 124 -21.83 4.38 -11.26
CA ILE A 124 -21.59 2.93 -11.13
C ILE A 124 -20.28 2.48 -11.79
N PRO A 125 -19.94 2.86 -13.04
CA PRO A 125 -18.63 2.53 -13.62
C PRO A 125 -17.44 3.00 -12.80
N GLY A 126 -17.51 4.20 -12.25
CA GLY A 126 -16.49 4.74 -11.35
C GLY A 126 -16.37 3.91 -10.05
N THR A 127 -17.49 3.50 -9.48
CA THR A 127 -17.53 2.61 -8.31
C THR A 127 -16.91 1.26 -8.60
N ILE A 128 -17.27 0.64 -9.73
CA ILE A 128 -16.68 -0.62 -10.21
C ILE A 128 -15.16 -0.49 -10.33
N ASN A 129 -14.68 0.56 -10.97
CA ASN A 129 -13.24 0.79 -11.16
C ASN A 129 -12.49 0.91 -9.83
N ILE A 130 -13.05 1.63 -8.85
CA ILE A 130 -12.45 1.75 -7.51
C ILE A 130 -12.29 0.36 -6.88
N ILE A 131 -13.36 -0.44 -6.87
CA ILE A 131 -13.36 -1.77 -6.26
C ILE A 131 -12.37 -2.70 -6.98
N GLU A 132 -12.36 -2.68 -8.31
CA GLU A 132 -11.44 -3.48 -9.13
C GLU A 132 -9.97 -3.15 -8.83
N GLN A 133 -9.63 -1.86 -8.71
CA GLN A 133 -8.27 -1.45 -8.33
C GLN A 133 -7.91 -1.95 -6.93
N PHE A 134 -8.82 -1.94 -5.98
CA PHE A 134 -8.58 -2.49 -4.64
C PHE A 134 -8.33 -4.00 -4.69
N LEU A 135 -9.18 -4.75 -5.36
CA LEU A 135 -9.02 -6.19 -5.54
C LEU A 135 -7.66 -6.52 -6.16
N SER A 136 -7.28 -5.80 -7.23
CA SER A 136 -5.99 -5.98 -7.90
C SER A 136 -4.80 -5.69 -6.98
N ARG A 137 -4.88 -4.65 -6.15
CA ARG A 137 -3.79 -4.28 -5.22
C ARG A 137 -3.68 -5.25 -4.06
N ILE A 138 -4.79 -5.58 -3.41
CA ILE A 138 -4.82 -6.53 -2.29
C ILE A 138 -4.27 -7.89 -2.74
N ASN A 139 -4.67 -8.36 -3.94
CA ASN A 139 -4.16 -9.63 -4.46
C ASN A 139 -2.64 -9.61 -4.64
N LYS A 140 -2.09 -8.53 -5.20
CA LYS A 140 -0.63 -8.36 -5.35
C LYS A 140 0.11 -8.32 -4.02
N ASP A 141 -0.49 -7.73 -2.99
CA ASP A 141 0.15 -7.62 -1.67
C ASP A 141 0.11 -8.97 -0.95
N ILE A 142 -0.98 -9.72 -1.07
CA ILE A 142 -1.06 -11.12 -0.58
C ILE A 142 0.01 -11.99 -1.27
N ASP A 143 0.16 -11.90 -2.61
CA ASP A 143 1.16 -12.65 -3.36
C ASP A 143 2.60 -12.34 -2.92
N LYS A 144 2.88 -11.10 -2.52
CA LYS A 144 4.20 -10.73 -2.00
C LYS A 144 4.47 -11.37 -0.64
N ILE A 145 3.48 -11.34 0.26
CA ILE A 145 3.60 -11.91 1.61
C ILE A 145 3.80 -13.43 1.53
N THR A 146 3.06 -14.12 0.66
CA THR A 146 3.19 -15.58 0.47
C THR A 146 4.52 -15.97 -0.16
N LYS A 147 5.10 -15.14 -1.04
CA LYS A 147 6.42 -15.41 -1.67
C LYS A 147 7.60 -15.06 -0.77
N SER A 148 7.43 -14.17 0.21
CA SER A 148 8.47 -13.79 1.15
C SER A 148 8.63 -14.76 2.31
N ASN A 149 7.66 -15.65 2.54
CA ASN A 149 7.71 -16.72 3.53
C ASN A 149 7.62 -18.10 2.83
N PRO A 150 8.70 -18.67 2.32
CA PRO A 150 8.70 -20.07 1.97
C PRO A 150 8.54 -20.86 3.26
N ILE A 151 7.42 -21.53 3.41
CA ILE A 151 7.15 -22.48 4.50
C ILE A 151 8.24 -23.55 4.44
N SER A 152 9.21 -23.51 5.34
CA SER A 152 10.03 -24.66 5.66
C SER A 152 9.23 -25.55 6.59
N ASP A 153 8.65 -26.62 6.05
CA ASP A 153 8.16 -27.73 6.85
C ASP A 153 9.34 -28.34 7.60
N SER A 154 9.39 -28.11 8.89
CA SER A 154 10.04 -28.99 9.83
C SER A 154 9.31 -28.94 11.17
N ILE A 155 8.53 -29.99 11.38
CA ILE A 155 7.93 -30.38 12.65
C ILE A 155 9.09 -30.80 13.57
N GLU A 156 9.24 -30.15 14.70
CA GLU A 156 9.69 -30.82 15.92
C GLU A 156 9.07 -30.16 17.15
N SER A 157 8.35 -30.99 17.85
CA SER A 157 7.73 -30.82 19.16
C SER A 157 8.77 -30.57 20.25
N ASN A 158 8.54 -29.61 21.16
CA ASN A 158 8.82 -29.77 22.57
C ASN A 158 8.04 -28.75 23.40
N GLU A 159 7.25 -29.33 24.31
CA GLU A 159 6.56 -28.67 25.42
C GLU A 159 7.59 -28.14 26.44
N SER A 160 7.38 -26.97 27.00
CA SER A 160 7.31 -26.74 28.46
C SER A 160 7.21 -25.25 28.80
N ASN A 161 6.11 -24.93 29.46
CA ASN A 161 5.85 -24.05 30.62
C ASN A 161 6.54 -22.70 30.84
N GLU A 162 5.67 -21.76 31.06
CA GLU A 162 5.53 -20.76 32.12
C GLU A 162 5.60 -19.26 31.76
N SER A 163 4.40 -18.72 31.89
CA SER A 163 4.00 -17.48 32.61
C SER A 163 4.51 -16.09 32.19
N ASN A 164 3.48 -15.27 31.90
CA ASN A 164 3.29 -13.86 32.29
C ASN A 164 3.81 -12.70 31.43
N GLU A 165 2.77 -11.94 31.04
CA GLU A 165 2.75 -10.49 30.90
C GLU A 165 3.61 -9.84 29.81
N ASN A 166 2.93 -9.52 28.69
CA ASN A 166 2.84 -8.14 28.17
C ASN A 166 2.19 -8.11 26.78
N ASN A 167 0.87 -8.07 26.78
CA ASN A 167 0.07 -7.70 25.61
C ASN A 167 0.16 -6.18 25.40
N LYS A 168 1.16 -5.70 24.68
CA LYS A 168 1.17 -4.34 24.13
C LYS A 168 2.30 -4.13 23.11
N SER A 169 2.28 -4.82 21.97
CA SER A 169 3.18 -4.44 20.84
C SER A 169 3.06 -5.31 19.58
N LYS A 170 1.85 -5.60 19.10
CA LYS A 170 1.69 -6.30 17.80
C LYS A 170 0.88 -5.58 16.73
N GLU A 171 0.55 -4.29 16.90
CA GLU A 171 -0.19 -3.50 15.90
C GLU A 171 0.69 -2.59 15.03
N LYS A 172 2.00 -2.80 14.94
CA LYS A 172 2.91 -1.87 14.25
C LYS A 172 3.56 -2.37 12.96
N GLU A 173 3.18 -3.52 12.41
CA GLU A 173 3.93 -4.09 11.26
C GLU A 173 3.24 -4.06 9.89
N GLU A 174 2.03 -3.55 9.75
CA GLU A 174 1.32 -3.61 8.44
C GLU A 174 1.29 -2.31 7.61
N ILE A 175 2.03 -1.26 7.98
CA ILE A 175 2.14 -0.03 7.16
C ILE A 175 3.59 0.20 6.73
N SER A 176 4.17 -0.74 6.00
CA SER A 176 5.55 -0.60 5.52
C SER A 176 5.72 -0.70 4.00
N SER A 177 4.87 -0.06 3.22
CA SER A 177 5.12 0.05 1.77
C SER A 177 5.34 1.48 1.26
N VAL A 178 5.35 2.46 2.15
CA VAL A 178 5.92 3.78 1.86
C VAL A 178 7.08 3.96 2.83
N SER A 179 8.30 3.63 2.39
CA SER A 179 9.49 3.86 3.20
C SER A 179 9.77 5.36 3.26
N LEU A 180 9.05 6.05 4.12
CA LEU A 180 9.59 7.23 4.75
C LEU A 180 10.82 6.74 5.49
N ILE A 181 12.01 7.22 5.12
CA ILE A 181 13.28 6.93 5.79
C ILE A 181 13.17 7.45 7.21
N LYS A 182 12.58 6.67 8.10
CA LYS A 182 12.65 6.95 9.54
C LYS A 182 14.06 6.53 9.95
N LYS A 183 14.78 7.40 10.66
CA LYS A 183 16.13 7.08 11.19
C LYS A 183 16.18 5.74 11.93
N GLN A 184 15.05 5.28 12.48
CA GLN A 184 14.89 3.96 13.13
C GLN A 184 15.07 2.76 12.19
N ASN A 185 14.93 2.94 10.86
CA ASN A 185 15.09 1.87 9.87
C ASN A 185 16.54 1.81 9.33
N ILE A 186 17.43 2.72 9.77
CA ILE A 186 18.84 2.72 9.39
C ILE A 186 19.60 1.86 10.38
N THR A 187 20.25 0.83 9.87
CA THR A 187 21.10 -0.09 10.64
C THR A 187 22.52 -0.04 10.11
N PRO A 188 23.54 -0.51 10.86
CA PRO A 188 24.93 -0.60 10.37
C PRO A 188 25.06 -1.43 9.09
N GLN A 189 24.10 -2.33 8.81
CA GLN A 189 24.12 -3.20 7.64
C GLN A 189 23.54 -2.53 6.39
N ASN A 190 22.66 -1.55 6.54
CA ASN A 190 21.97 -0.91 5.41
C ASN A 190 22.31 0.57 5.21
N ILE A 191 23.07 1.19 6.13
CA ILE A 191 23.41 2.62 6.08
C ILE A 191 24.09 3.02 4.76
N ASP A 192 25.01 2.18 4.26
CA ASP A 192 25.71 2.44 3.00
C ASP A 192 24.75 2.57 1.81
N SER A 193 23.71 1.73 1.76
CA SER A 193 22.67 1.82 0.73
C SER A 193 21.82 3.08 0.85
N TYR A 194 21.51 3.53 2.07
CA TYR A 194 20.84 4.81 2.28
C TYR A 194 21.70 6.01 1.92
N MET A 195 23.01 5.96 2.20
CA MET A 195 23.94 7.00 1.78
C MET A 195 24.00 7.13 0.26
N LEU A 196 24.11 6.02 -0.47
CA LEU A 196 24.12 6.03 -1.93
C LEU A 196 22.76 6.45 -2.52
N ASN A 197 21.65 6.17 -1.85
CA ASN A 197 20.32 6.63 -2.25
C ASN A 197 20.13 8.15 -2.20
N LEU A 198 21.00 8.88 -1.50
CA LEU A 198 21.00 10.35 -1.53
C LEU A 198 21.46 10.93 -2.87
N VAL A 199 22.13 10.14 -3.70
CA VAL A 199 22.52 10.56 -5.05
C VAL A 199 21.27 10.60 -5.93
N PRO A 200 20.97 11.74 -6.59
CA PRO A 200 19.78 11.89 -7.43
C PRO A 200 19.66 10.79 -8.50
N GLY A 201 18.47 10.21 -8.60
CA GLY A 201 18.16 9.15 -9.56
C GLY A 201 18.54 7.73 -9.12
N ILE A 202 19.10 7.56 -7.93
CA ILE A 202 19.40 6.24 -7.34
C ILE A 202 18.37 5.93 -6.26
N GLY A 203 17.48 4.96 -6.51
CA GLY A 203 16.58 4.44 -5.48
C GLY A 203 17.29 3.44 -4.56
N ILE A 204 16.72 3.18 -3.37
CA ILE A 204 17.33 2.27 -2.36
C ILE A 204 17.61 0.87 -2.93
N SER A 205 16.71 0.32 -3.75
CA SER A 205 16.92 -0.97 -4.41
C SER A 205 18.10 -0.94 -5.38
N THR A 206 18.22 0.13 -6.18
CA THR A 206 19.35 0.36 -7.10
C THR A 206 20.66 0.53 -6.34
N ALA A 207 20.65 1.30 -5.24
CA ALA A 207 21.79 1.50 -4.37
C ALA A 207 22.29 0.17 -3.80
N THR A 208 21.38 -0.66 -3.28
CA THR A 208 21.72 -1.97 -2.73
C THR A 208 22.33 -2.90 -3.79
N GLU A 209 21.77 -2.93 -5.00
CA GLU A 209 22.31 -3.73 -6.09
C GLU A 209 23.70 -3.25 -6.56
N ILE A 210 23.91 -1.93 -6.65
CA ILE A 210 25.24 -1.37 -6.98
C ILE A 210 26.26 -1.77 -5.91
N LEU A 211 25.92 -1.61 -4.63
CA LEU A 211 26.85 -1.87 -3.55
C LEU A 211 27.20 -3.35 -3.38
N LYS A 212 26.40 -4.30 -3.89
CA LYS A 212 26.79 -5.72 -3.93
C LYS A 212 28.10 -5.97 -4.68
N TYR A 213 28.41 -5.15 -5.67
CA TYR A 213 29.69 -5.21 -6.42
C TYR A 213 30.86 -4.60 -5.64
N PHE A 214 30.59 -3.99 -4.48
CA PHE A 214 31.55 -3.29 -3.63
C PHE A 214 31.48 -3.79 -2.16
N ASP A 215 31.25 -5.07 -1.96
CA ASP A 215 31.12 -5.71 -0.65
C ASP A 215 30.10 -5.05 0.28
N GLY A 216 29.06 -4.45 -0.30
CA GLY A 216 28.01 -3.73 0.44
C GLY A 216 28.45 -2.39 1.03
N LYS A 217 29.63 -1.87 0.69
CA LYS A 217 30.24 -0.67 1.30
C LYS A 217 30.38 0.47 0.30
N ILE A 218 29.81 1.63 0.62
CA ILE A 218 29.97 2.86 -0.18
C ILE A 218 31.43 3.32 -0.24
N TYR A 219 32.20 3.08 0.83
CA TYR A 219 33.62 3.40 0.90
C TYR A 219 34.42 2.69 -0.23
N ASN A 220 34.13 1.42 -0.52
CA ASN A 220 34.78 0.68 -1.58
C ASN A 220 34.43 1.24 -2.97
N LEU A 221 33.20 1.71 -3.16
CA LEU A 221 32.78 2.44 -4.35
C LEU A 221 33.55 3.77 -4.50
N MET A 222 33.71 4.53 -3.39
CA MET A 222 34.43 5.80 -3.40
C MET A 222 35.91 5.66 -3.72
N LYS A 223 36.57 4.58 -3.29
CA LYS A 223 37.98 4.29 -3.61
C LYS A 223 38.29 4.27 -5.11
N ILE A 224 37.32 3.91 -5.95
CA ILE A 224 37.51 3.94 -7.42
C ILE A 224 37.80 5.37 -7.90
N PHE A 225 37.28 6.38 -7.20
CA PHE A 225 37.46 7.79 -7.56
C PHE A 225 38.71 8.41 -6.90
N GLU A 226 39.21 7.83 -5.79
CA GLU A 226 40.42 8.30 -5.08
C GLU A 226 41.73 7.82 -5.73
N SER A 227 41.70 6.62 -6.37
CA SER A 227 42.91 6.06 -7.02
C SER A 227 43.34 6.78 -8.26
N ASN A 228 42.72 7.89 -8.66
CA ASN A 228 42.98 8.63 -9.87
C ASN A 228 43.98 9.82 -9.73
N GLU A 229 44.58 10.02 -8.54
CA GLU A 229 45.56 11.13 -8.36
C GLU A 229 46.99 10.78 -8.79
N SER A 230 47.26 9.55 -9.21
CA SER A 230 48.63 9.14 -9.49
C SER A 230 48.80 8.25 -10.74
N ASN A 231 48.21 8.54 -11.87
CA ASN A 231 48.66 8.11 -13.21
C ASN A 231 47.56 8.25 -14.27
N GLU A 232 47.94 8.73 -15.42
CA GLU A 232 47.10 9.09 -16.60
C GLU A 232 46.25 7.97 -17.26
N CYS A 233 46.16 6.78 -16.64
CA CYS A 233 45.41 5.62 -17.18
C CYS A 233 44.18 5.17 -16.39
N ASN A 234 43.83 5.79 -15.26
CA ASN A 234 42.81 5.22 -14.34
C ASN A 234 41.41 5.77 -14.46
N GLU A 235 41.17 6.88 -15.17
CA GLU A 235 39.80 7.35 -15.49
C GLU A 235 39.00 6.32 -16.29
N CYS A 236 39.68 5.48 -17.10
CA CYS A 236 39.05 4.45 -17.89
C CYS A 236 38.61 3.25 -17.02
N ASN A 237 39.35 2.88 -15.95
CA ASN A 237 39.06 1.69 -15.16
C ASN A 237 37.86 1.84 -14.23
N GLY A 238 37.70 2.97 -13.54
CA GLY A 238 36.55 3.24 -12.68
C GLY A 238 35.23 3.35 -13.47
N LYS A 239 35.27 4.04 -14.61
CA LYS A 239 34.13 4.10 -15.55
C LYS A 239 33.83 2.75 -16.19
N MET A 240 34.84 1.93 -16.48
CA MET A 240 34.64 0.60 -17.03
C MET A 240 33.94 -0.32 -16.03
N VAL A 241 34.37 -0.34 -14.77
CA VAL A 241 33.78 -1.17 -13.71
C VAL A 241 32.29 -0.80 -13.50
N LEU A 242 31.95 0.48 -13.43
CA LEU A 242 30.57 0.91 -13.23
C LEU A 242 29.68 0.65 -14.47
N ASN A 243 30.22 0.73 -15.68
CA ASN A 243 29.49 0.44 -16.91
C ASN A 243 29.12 -1.04 -17.09
N ASP A 244 29.84 -1.94 -16.43
CA ASP A 244 29.62 -3.38 -16.52
C ASP A 244 28.64 -3.90 -15.47
N ILE A 245 28.25 -3.08 -14.49
CA ILE A 245 27.27 -3.43 -13.48
C ILE A 245 25.90 -3.59 -14.13
N LYS A 246 25.27 -4.73 -13.88
CA LYS A 246 23.90 -5.03 -14.33
C LYS A 246 22.96 -5.08 -13.13
N ILE A 247 21.89 -4.33 -13.20
CA ILE A 247 20.77 -4.35 -12.24
C ILE A 247 19.58 -5.00 -12.95
N ASN A 248 19.07 -6.11 -12.42
CA ASN A 248 17.98 -6.88 -13.06
C ASN A 248 18.23 -7.16 -14.56
N ASN A 249 19.44 -7.62 -14.89
CA ASN A 249 19.92 -7.90 -16.25
C ASN A 249 19.98 -6.68 -17.20
N ARG A 250 19.87 -5.45 -16.70
CA ARG A 250 20.00 -4.21 -17.47
C ARG A 250 21.22 -3.43 -17.00
N LYS A 251 21.97 -2.85 -17.92
CA LYS A 251 23.08 -1.95 -17.57
C LYS A 251 22.57 -0.71 -16.85
N ILE A 252 23.39 -0.15 -15.95
CA ILE A 252 23.11 1.12 -15.27
C ILE A 252 22.95 2.22 -16.34
N SER A 253 21.97 3.09 -16.15
CA SER A 253 21.74 4.20 -17.09
C SER A 253 22.87 5.20 -17.04
N LYS A 254 23.20 5.82 -18.20
CA LYS A 254 24.24 6.86 -18.31
C LYS A 254 24.02 8.00 -17.30
N LYS A 255 22.76 8.39 -17.07
CA LYS A 255 22.40 9.45 -16.11
C LYS A 255 22.77 9.09 -14.67
N ILE A 256 22.58 7.84 -14.26
CA ILE A 256 22.99 7.37 -12.92
C ILE A 256 24.50 7.39 -12.79
N LEU A 257 25.23 6.96 -13.81
CA LEU A 257 26.71 7.01 -13.84
C LEU A 257 27.26 8.43 -13.75
N GLU A 258 26.66 9.36 -14.47
CA GLU A 258 26.98 10.79 -14.40
C GLU A 258 26.73 11.35 -12.99
N ASN A 259 25.58 11.01 -12.39
CA ASN A 259 25.27 11.46 -11.04
C ASN A 259 26.23 10.87 -10.00
N ILE A 260 26.58 9.58 -10.08
CA ILE A 260 27.57 8.97 -9.20
C ILE A 260 28.91 9.73 -9.31
N ASN A 261 29.37 9.99 -10.54
CA ASN A 261 30.59 10.77 -10.76
C ASN A 261 30.52 12.18 -10.17
N ASN A 262 29.41 12.88 -10.39
CA ASN A 262 29.27 14.28 -9.96
C ASN A 262 29.16 14.42 -8.44
N TYR A 263 28.60 13.45 -7.74
CA TYR A 263 28.34 13.54 -6.29
C TYR A 263 29.36 12.79 -5.42
N LEU A 264 30.07 11.80 -5.97
CA LEU A 264 31.03 10.99 -5.21
C LEU A 264 32.50 11.25 -5.62
N LYS A 265 32.75 11.86 -6.78
CA LYS A 265 34.11 12.29 -7.13
C LYS A 265 34.49 13.51 -6.30
N LYS A 266 35.63 13.44 -5.61
CA LYS A 266 36.20 14.55 -4.87
C LYS A 266 36.67 15.61 -5.87
N ASN A 267 36.21 16.88 -5.73
CA ASN A 267 36.72 18.03 -6.48
C ASN A 267 38.09 18.39 -5.98
#